data_b1d720a6b8f84d9f015b7c02b2f23904
#
_entry.id   b1d720a6b8f84d9f015b7c02b2f23904
#
_cell.length_a   1.000
_cell.length_b   1.000
_cell.length_c   1.000
_cell.angle_alpha   90.00
_cell.angle_beta   90.00
_cell.angle_gamma   90.00
#
_symmetry.space_group_name_H-M   'P 1'
#
loop_
_entity.id
_entity.type
_entity.pdbx_description
1 polymer ?
#
loop_
_entity_poly.entity_id
_entity_poly.type
_entity_poly.pdbx_seq_one_letter_code
_entity_poly.pdbx_strand_id
1 'polypeptide(L)'
;MRKPFQGVLNIIRFNWHFYVIALVFLCALLILNPFVDVAFRNYISIVLITVFTIILSSLTVSFYVYDLSNLYELDWLADDKIQINIANISAGFDETSHLLELKFKNAKLTALDFYNPETHTEVSIKRARKAYPAYPNTIKINSNKINLPHDSFDIVFVILAAHEIRNDDERTLFFKEATRILKSNGQIIVVEHLRDFANFAAYNIGIFHFLSKSTWLKTFESSNLKIIKTQKITPFITVFTLQQHGITS
;
A
#
# COMPACT_ATOMS: atom_id res chain seq x y z
N MET A 1 19.81 1.37 1.66
CA MET A 1 19.14 2.56 2.23
C MET A 1 18.29 3.24 1.16
N ARG A 2 17.09 3.70 1.50
CA ARG A 2 16.25 4.51 0.60
C ARG A 2 16.94 5.86 0.33
N LYS A 3 16.77 6.38 -0.87
CA LYS A 3 17.30 7.71 -1.23
C LYS A 3 16.37 8.81 -0.66
N PRO A 4 16.91 10.00 -0.32
CA PRO A 4 16.08 11.13 0.07
C PRO A 4 15.00 11.41 -1.00
N PHE A 5 13.77 11.69 -0.57
CA PHE A 5 12.62 11.97 -1.44
C PHE A 5 12.21 10.81 -2.37
N GLN A 6 12.73 9.60 -2.15
CA GLN A 6 12.44 8.44 -3.02
C GLN A 6 10.95 8.13 -3.07
N GLY A 7 10.25 8.25 -1.94
CA GLY A 7 8.82 7.96 -1.84
C GLY A 7 7.99 8.91 -2.70
N VAL A 8 8.08 10.22 -2.44
CA VAL A 8 7.32 11.23 -3.18
C VAL A 8 7.72 11.28 -4.66
N LEU A 9 9.00 11.08 -4.98
CA LEU A 9 9.46 11.02 -6.38
C LEU A 9 8.91 9.80 -7.11
N ASN A 10 8.76 8.65 -6.44
CA ASN A 10 8.10 7.48 -7.01
C ASN A 10 6.62 7.74 -7.28
N ILE A 11 5.91 8.40 -6.38
CA ILE A 11 4.51 8.80 -6.60
C ILE A 11 4.40 9.67 -7.86
N ILE A 12 5.23 10.70 -7.99
CA ILE A 12 5.25 11.57 -9.18
C ILE A 12 5.60 10.76 -10.43
N ARG A 13 6.68 9.98 -10.40
CA ARG A 13 7.19 9.20 -11.54
C ARG A 13 6.19 8.18 -12.06
N PHE A 14 5.51 7.47 -11.16
CA PHE A 14 4.58 6.41 -11.58
C PHE A 14 3.23 6.99 -12.01
N ASN A 15 2.88 8.18 -11.53
CA ASN A 15 1.61 8.86 -11.80
C ASN A 15 1.78 10.16 -12.61
N TRP A 16 2.91 10.36 -13.29
CA TRP A 16 3.25 11.61 -13.96
C TRP A 16 2.16 12.15 -14.90
N HIS A 17 1.42 11.26 -15.54
CA HIS A 17 0.35 11.62 -16.48
C HIS A 17 -0.78 12.44 -15.82
N PHE A 18 -1.11 12.16 -14.55
CA PHE A 18 -2.10 12.96 -13.82
C PHE A 18 -1.59 14.38 -13.57
N TYR A 19 -0.30 14.52 -13.23
CA TYR A 19 0.30 15.86 -13.03
C TYR A 19 0.40 16.65 -14.33
N VAL A 20 0.72 15.99 -15.45
CA VAL A 20 0.73 16.64 -16.78
C VAL A 20 -0.67 17.08 -17.19
N ILE A 21 -1.69 16.22 -17.02
CA ILE A 21 -3.09 16.58 -17.32
C ILE A 21 -3.52 17.76 -16.46
N ALA A 22 -3.23 17.73 -15.15
CA ALA A 22 -3.56 18.84 -14.26
C ALA A 22 -2.84 20.14 -14.67
N LEU A 23 -1.56 20.07 -15.02
CA LEU A 23 -0.79 21.23 -15.49
C LEU A 23 -1.39 21.82 -16.77
N VAL A 24 -1.69 20.99 -17.78
CA VAL A 24 -2.32 21.44 -19.04
C VAL A 24 -3.67 22.08 -18.74
N PHE A 25 -4.48 21.49 -17.88
CA PHE A 25 -5.77 22.06 -17.48
C PHE A 25 -5.61 23.41 -16.77
N LEU A 26 -4.67 23.55 -15.83
CA LEU A 26 -4.40 24.80 -15.13
C LEU A 26 -3.90 25.89 -16.09
N CYS A 27 -2.99 25.53 -17.00
CA CYS A 27 -2.52 26.47 -18.04
C CYS A 27 -3.64 26.94 -18.96
N ALA A 28 -4.52 26.02 -19.38
CA ALA A 28 -5.69 26.37 -20.21
C ALA A 28 -6.61 27.33 -19.48
N LEU A 29 -6.91 27.12 -18.21
CA LEU A 29 -7.73 28.02 -17.40
C LEU A 29 -7.07 29.40 -17.25
N LEU A 30 -5.76 29.46 -17.03
CA LEU A 30 -5.03 30.73 -16.93
C LEU A 30 -5.07 31.51 -18.26
N ILE A 31 -4.89 30.84 -19.39
CA ILE A 31 -4.93 31.45 -20.73
C ILE A 31 -6.34 31.95 -21.05
N LEU A 32 -7.38 31.19 -20.69
CA LEU A 32 -8.77 31.54 -20.96
C LEU A 32 -9.30 32.66 -20.04
N ASN A 33 -8.75 32.79 -18.84
CA ASN A 33 -9.26 33.72 -17.81
C ASN A 33 -9.44 35.18 -18.30
N PRO A 34 -8.50 35.78 -19.08
CA PRO A 34 -8.69 37.15 -19.59
C PRO A 34 -9.86 37.30 -20.58
N PHE A 35 -10.25 36.23 -21.29
CA PHE A 35 -11.29 36.21 -22.30
C PHE A 35 -12.69 35.89 -21.74
N VAL A 36 -12.77 35.54 -20.46
CA VAL A 36 -14.05 35.23 -19.78
C VAL A 36 -14.61 36.49 -19.13
N ASP A 37 -15.94 36.60 -19.09
CA ASP A 37 -16.62 37.69 -18.39
C ASP A 37 -16.14 37.83 -16.94
N VAL A 38 -16.00 39.08 -16.48
CA VAL A 38 -15.49 39.42 -15.12
C VAL A 38 -16.25 38.66 -14.02
N ALA A 39 -17.55 38.44 -14.21
CA ALA A 39 -18.38 37.70 -13.25
C ALA A 39 -17.92 36.26 -13.03
N PHE A 40 -17.30 35.61 -14.03
CA PHE A 40 -16.84 34.23 -13.96
C PHE A 40 -15.35 34.06 -13.57
N ARG A 41 -14.55 35.13 -13.62
CA ARG A 41 -13.09 35.05 -13.30
C ARG A 41 -12.82 34.56 -11.89
N ASN A 42 -13.66 34.94 -10.91
CA ASN A 42 -13.55 34.47 -9.55
C ASN A 42 -13.74 32.94 -9.44
N TYR A 43 -14.66 32.37 -10.19
CA TYR A 43 -14.85 30.91 -10.22
C TYR A 43 -13.64 30.18 -10.81
N ILE A 44 -13.04 30.72 -11.87
CA ILE A 44 -11.79 30.19 -12.45
C ILE A 44 -10.67 30.23 -11.39
N SER A 45 -10.53 31.34 -10.68
CA SER A 45 -9.52 31.49 -9.61
C SER A 45 -9.73 30.47 -8.47
N ILE A 46 -10.98 30.25 -8.06
CA ILE A 46 -11.32 29.23 -7.04
C ILE A 46 -10.92 27.84 -7.54
N VAL A 47 -11.25 27.49 -8.78
CA VAL A 47 -10.87 26.19 -9.37
C VAL A 47 -9.35 26.03 -9.41
N LEU A 48 -8.61 27.04 -9.86
CA LEU A 48 -7.15 27.02 -9.92
C LEU A 48 -6.54 26.78 -8.52
N ILE A 49 -6.99 27.54 -7.52
CA ILE A 49 -6.51 27.39 -6.13
C ILE A 49 -6.86 26.00 -5.58
N THR A 50 -8.08 25.53 -5.84
CA THR A 50 -8.55 24.21 -5.36
C THR A 50 -7.70 23.08 -5.96
N VAL A 51 -7.49 23.05 -7.27
CA VAL A 51 -6.70 21.99 -7.93
C VAL A 51 -5.25 22.03 -7.44
N PHE A 52 -4.66 23.24 -7.34
CA PHE A 52 -3.31 23.39 -6.80
C PHE A 52 -3.18 22.89 -5.37
N THR A 53 -4.13 23.23 -4.50
CA THR A 53 -4.17 22.79 -3.09
C THR A 53 -4.31 21.27 -2.98
N ILE A 54 -5.14 20.64 -3.80
CA ILE A 54 -5.30 19.18 -3.86
C ILE A 54 -3.98 18.49 -4.21
N ILE A 55 -3.28 18.97 -5.25
CA ILE A 55 -1.99 18.40 -5.67
C ILE A 55 -0.95 18.58 -4.57
N LEU A 56 -0.84 19.79 -4.02
CA LEU A 56 0.13 20.11 -2.96
C LEU A 56 -0.12 19.27 -1.71
N SER A 57 -1.38 19.15 -1.27
CA SER A 57 -1.76 18.31 -0.13
C SER A 57 -1.35 16.84 -0.36
N SER A 58 -1.69 16.28 -1.51
CA SER A 58 -1.36 14.89 -1.85
C SER A 58 0.16 14.65 -1.86
N LEU A 59 0.93 15.54 -2.46
CA LEU A 59 2.39 15.39 -2.50
C LEU A 59 3.03 15.60 -1.12
N THR A 60 2.55 16.56 -0.34
CA THR A 60 3.05 16.81 1.02
C THR A 60 2.80 15.62 1.94
N VAL A 61 1.58 15.06 1.88
CA VAL A 61 1.25 13.86 2.68
C VAL A 61 2.02 12.64 2.18
N SER A 62 2.18 12.48 0.86
CA SER A 62 3.01 11.39 0.33
C SER A 62 4.47 11.50 0.78
N PHE A 63 5.05 12.71 0.76
CA PHE A 63 6.38 12.94 1.30
C PHE A 63 6.47 12.61 2.80
N TYR A 64 5.48 13.08 3.59
CA TYR A 64 5.43 12.76 5.02
C TYR A 64 5.34 11.24 5.26
N VAL A 65 4.44 10.55 4.59
CA VAL A 65 4.19 9.11 4.79
C VAL A 65 5.37 8.26 4.32
N TYR A 66 5.89 8.52 3.12
CA TYR A 66 6.83 7.62 2.46
C TYR A 66 8.31 8.02 2.63
N ASP A 67 8.61 9.26 3.07
CA ASP A 67 10.00 9.73 3.19
C ASP A 67 10.36 10.19 4.60
N LEU A 68 9.39 10.68 5.41
CA LEU A 68 9.67 11.21 6.75
C LEU A 68 9.16 10.33 7.90
N SER A 69 8.12 9.52 7.66
CA SER A 69 7.57 8.68 8.71
C SER A 69 8.40 7.41 8.92
N ASN A 70 8.16 6.73 10.05
CA ASN A 70 8.83 5.47 10.39
C ASN A 70 8.27 4.25 9.61
N LEU A 71 7.49 4.48 8.54
CA LEU A 71 6.89 3.38 7.76
C LEU A 71 7.95 2.39 7.27
N TYR A 72 9.01 2.89 6.66
CA TYR A 72 10.10 2.09 6.10
C TYR A 72 11.30 1.87 7.03
N GLU A 73 11.33 2.53 8.18
CA GLU A 73 12.30 2.25 9.25
C GLU A 73 11.93 0.98 10.01
N LEU A 74 10.66 0.57 9.93
CA LEU A 74 10.09 -0.63 10.56
C LEU A 74 10.24 -0.63 12.10
N ASP A 75 10.39 0.54 12.74
CA ASP A 75 10.55 0.65 14.20
C ASP A 75 9.24 0.35 14.95
N TRP A 76 8.13 0.34 14.22
CA TRP A 76 6.82 -0.09 14.72
C TRP A 76 6.68 -1.61 14.86
N LEU A 77 7.67 -2.40 14.34
CA LEU A 77 7.79 -3.84 14.53
C LEU A 77 8.65 -4.14 15.76
N ALA A 78 8.24 -5.13 16.54
CA ALA A 78 9.06 -5.65 17.61
C ALA A 78 10.34 -6.29 17.03
N ASP A 79 11.44 -6.16 17.76
CA ASP A 79 12.73 -6.73 17.37
C ASP A 79 12.83 -8.15 17.95
N ASP A 80 12.42 -9.15 17.16
CA ASP A 80 12.53 -10.55 17.57
C ASP A 80 13.92 -11.08 17.21
N LYS A 81 14.71 -11.39 18.26
CA LYS A 81 16.06 -11.98 18.13
C LYS A 81 16.04 -13.48 17.81
N ILE A 82 14.88 -14.07 17.66
CA ILE A 82 14.68 -15.51 17.44
C ILE A 82 14.79 -15.83 15.95
N GLN A 83 15.27 -17.01 15.63
CA GLN A 83 15.29 -17.51 14.25
C GLN A 83 13.86 -17.82 13.80
N ILE A 84 13.34 -17.03 12.88
CA ILE A 84 11.96 -17.11 12.36
C ILE A 84 11.95 -17.19 10.84
N ASN A 85 10.90 -17.77 10.29
CA ASN A 85 10.61 -17.76 8.85
C ASN A 85 9.62 -16.65 8.54
N ILE A 86 9.96 -15.77 7.63
CA ILE A 86 9.15 -14.62 7.23
C ILE A 86 8.76 -14.76 5.76
N ALA A 87 7.49 -14.57 5.44
CA ALA A 87 7.03 -14.30 4.09
C ALA A 87 6.73 -12.81 3.95
N ASN A 88 7.20 -12.17 2.87
CA ASN A 88 6.76 -10.84 2.47
C ASN A 88 6.04 -10.92 1.14
N ILE A 89 4.76 -10.57 1.10
CA ILE A 89 3.91 -10.69 -0.09
C ILE A 89 3.67 -9.32 -0.69
N SER A 90 4.11 -9.13 -1.93
CA SER A 90 3.97 -7.90 -2.71
C SER A 90 3.04 -8.08 -3.90
N ALA A 91 2.56 -6.97 -4.44
CA ALA A 91 1.74 -6.87 -5.65
C ALA A 91 2.55 -6.33 -6.84
N GLY A 92 3.76 -6.85 -7.01
CA GLY A 92 4.61 -6.48 -8.15
C GLY A 92 5.60 -5.36 -7.94
N PHE A 93 5.52 -4.63 -6.83
CA PHE A 93 6.50 -3.63 -6.43
C PHE A 93 6.90 -3.87 -4.97
N ASP A 94 8.08 -4.41 -4.77
CA ASP A 94 8.58 -4.79 -3.44
C ASP A 94 9.61 -3.76 -2.96
N GLU A 95 9.20 -2.90 -2.03
CA GLU A 95 10.09 -1.95 -1.35
C GLU A 95 10.51 -2.43 0.04
N THR A 96 9.98 -3.55 0.51
CA THR A 96 10.04 -3.92 1.93
C THR A 96 10.87 -5.17 2.23
N SER A 97 11.02 -6.13 1.31
CA SER A 97 11.79 -7.36 1.57
C SER A 97 13.22 -7.08 2.02
N HIS A 98 13.93 -6.17 1.35
CA HIS A 98 15.29 -5.82 1.78
C HIS A 98 15.32 -5.15 3.17
N LEU A 99 14.33 -4.34 3.49
CA LEU A 99 14.23 -3.69 4.80
C LEU A 99 13.91 -4.70 5.91
N LEU A 100 13.02 -5.65 5.62
CA LEU A 100 12.70 -6.74 6.54
C LEU A 100 13.92 -7.65 6.79
N GLU A 101 14.70 -7.95 5.75
CA GLU A 101 15.96 -8.71 5.88
C GLU A 101 16.97 -7.99 6.77
N LEU A 102 17.12 -6.67 6.63
CA LEU A 102 17.99 -5.86 7.49
C LEU A 102 17.49 -5.78 8.93
N LYS A 103 16.17 -5.72 9.14
CA LYS A 103 15.55 -5.66 10.46
C LYS A 103 15.63 -6.99 11.19
N PHE A 104 15.31 -8.10 10.52
CA PHE A 104 15.27 -9.44 11.10
C PHE A 104 16.48 -10.27 10.66
N LYS A 105 17.66 -9.93 11.16
CA LYS A 105 18.96 -10.52 10.74
C LYS A 105 19.05 -12.05 10.89
N ASN A 106 18.26 -12.63 11.78
CA ASN A 106 18.25 -14.08 12.04
C ASN A 106 17.05 -14.77 11.35
N ALA A 107 16.26 -14.05 10.57
CA ALA A 107 15.11 -14.61 9.87
C ALA A 107 15.49 -15.19 8.50
N LYS A 108 14.77 -16.23 8.11
CA LYS A 108 14.74 -16.67 6.71
C LYS A 108 13.61 -15.96 6.00
N LEU A 109 13.93 -14.98 5.15
CA LEU A 109 12.96 -14.24 4.36
C LEU A 109 12.64 -14.97 3.05
N THR A 110 11.37 -15.06 2.71
CA THR A 110 10.85 -15.49 1.42
C THR A 110 9.99 -14.38 0.82
N ALA A 111 10.44 -13.80 -0.27
CA ALA A 111 9.68 -12.79 -1.00
C ALA A 111 8.69 -13.47 -1.98
N LEU A 112 7.44 -13.03 -1.95
CA LEU A 112 6.34 -13.53 -2.78
C LEU A 112 5.73 -12.38 -3.58
N ASP A 113 5.35 -12.64 -4.84
CA ASP A 113 4.74 -11.65 -5.72
C ASP A 113 3.49 -12.24 -6.40
N PHE A 114 2.31 -11.70 -6.09
CA PHE A 114 1.05 -12.13 -6.70
C PHE A 114 0.63 -11.29 -7.90
N TYR A 115 1.46 -10.37 -8.36
CA TYR A 115 1.10 -9.53 -9.50
C TYR A 115 0.75 -10.33 -10.74
N ASN A 116 -0.44 -10.11 -11.26
CA ASN A 116 -0.93 -10.62 -12.54
C ASN A 116 -1.23 -9.42 -13.47
N PRO A 117 -0.56 -9.31 -14.64
CA PRO A 117 -0.75 -8.20 -15.57
C PRO A 117 -2.15 -8.14 -16.21
N GLU A 118 -2.92 -9.24 -16.17
CA GLU A 118 -4.28 -9.31 -16.71
C GLU A 118 -5.32 -8.71 -15.75
N THR A 119 -5.12 -8.87 -14.43
CA THR A 119 -6.05 -8.40 -13.40
C THR A 119 -5.57 -7.10 -12.75
N HIS A 120 -4.26 -6.93 -12.53
CA HIS A 120 -3.66 -5.72 -11.93
C HIS A 120 -3.24 -4.73 -13.02
N THR A 121 -4.23 -4.02 -13.56
CA THR A 121 -4.04 -3.18 -14.77
C THR A 121 -3.55 -1.77 -14.49
N GLU A 122 -3.31 -1.40 -13.24
CA GLU A 122 -2.87 -0.06 -12.86
C GLU A 122 -1.55 0.33 -13.50
N VAL A 123 -1.54 1.50 -14.12
CA VAL A 123 -0.38 2.02 -14.86
C VAL A 123 0.80 2.31 -13.92
N SER A 124 0.53 2.73 -12.68
CA SER A 124 1.52 2.99 -11.65
C SER A 124 2.35 1.73 -11.34
N ILE A 125 1.70 0.59 -11.10
CA ILE A 125 2.38 -0.69 -10.84
C ILE A 125 3.20 -1.14 -12.05
N LYS A 126 2.66 -1.03 -13.26
CA LYS A 126 3.42 -1.36 -14.49
C LYS A 126 4.71 -0.54 -14.61
N ARG A 127 4.64 0.76 -14.28
CA ARG A 127 5.80 1.66 -14.28
C ARG A 127 6.78 1.35 -13.16
N ALA A 128 6.28 1.06 -11.95
CA ALA A 128 7.11 0.66 -10.82
C ALA A 128 7.93 -0.60 -11.14
N ARG A 129 7.29 -1.64 -11.67
CA ARG A 129 7.95 -2.89 -12.09
C ARG A 129 9.01 -2.68 -13.18
N LYS A 130 8.78 -1.74 -14.11
CA LYS A 130 9.77 -1.37 -15.12
C LYS A 130 10.96 -0.61 -14.53
N ALA A 131 10.74 0.15 -13.47
CA ALA A 131 11.74 1.00 -12.83
C ALA A 131 12.60 0.26 -11.80
N TYR A 132 12.03 -0.76 -11.16
CA TYR A 132 12.68 -1.50 -10.08
C TYR A 132 12.64 -3.00 -10.38
N PRO A 133 13.78 -3.69 -10.30
CA PRO A 133 13.82 -5.15 -10.40
C PRO A 133 13.09 -5.78 -9.20
N ALA A 134 12.57 -6.98 -9.39
CA ALA A 134 12.06 -7.77 -8.27
C ALA A 134 13.18 -8.06 -7.26
N TYR A 135 12.81 -8.26 -6.00
CA TYR A 135 13.75 -8.70 -4.97
C TYR A 135 14.32 -10.07 -5.37
N PRO A 136 15.63 -10.36 -5.10
CA PRO A 136 16.25 -11.61 -5.51
C PRO A 136 15.47 -12.85 -5.02
N ASN A 137 15.35 -13.86 -5.86
CA ASN A 137 14.64 -15.12 -5.58
C ASN A 137 13.15 -14.94 -5.23
N THR A 138 12.51 -13.85 -5.64
CA THR A 138 11.08 -13.67 -5.47
C THR A 138 10.29 -14.78 -6.17
N ILE A 139 9.42 -15.46 -5.42
CA ILE A 139 8.55 -16.53 -5.93
C ILE A 139 7.25 -15.90 -6.42
N LYS A 140 6.90 -16.17 -7.67
CA LYS A 140 5.57 -15.80 -8.19
C LYS A 140 4.51 -16.73 -7.66
N ILE A 141 3.42 -16.14 -7.18
CA ILE A 141 2.25 -16.83 -6.65
C ILE A 141 0.97 -16.32 -7.31
N ASN A 142 -0.12 -17.04 -7.16
CA ASN A 142 -1.45 -16.53 -7.48
C ASN A 142 -2.10 -16.01 -6.21
N SER A 143 -2.90 -14.93 -6.33
CA SER A 143 -3.67 -14.37 -5.22
C SER A 143 -4.62 -15.39 -4.55
N ASN A 144 -5.14 -16.34 -5.32
CA ASN A 144 -6.07 -17.35 -4.86
C ASN A 144 -5.41 -18.70 -4.51
N LYS A 145 -4.09 -18.86 -4.72
CA LYS A 145 -3.35 -20.09 -4.43
C LYS A 145 -1.86 -19.84 -4.25
N ILE A 146 -1.37 -20.09 -3.05
CA ILE A 146 0.05 -19.99 -2.72
C ILE A 146 0.66 -21.39 -2.71
N ASN A 147 1.49 -21.71 -3.72
CA ASN A 147 2.10 -23.04 -3.86
C ASN A 147 3.29 -23.25 -2.88
N LEU A 148 3.03 -23.07 -1.60
CA LEU A 148 3.99 -23.30 -0.51
C LEU A 148 3.35 -24.24 0.54
N PRO A 149 4.16 -24.97 1.32
CA PRO A 149 3.67 -25.87 2.35
C PRO A 149 2.84 -25.15 3.41
N HIS A 150 1.97 -25.90 4.11
CA HIS A 150 1.28 -25.43 5.31
C HIS A 150 2.30 -25.13 6.42
N ASP A 151 1.90 -24.31 7.39
CA ASP A 151 2.63 -24.06 8.65
C ASP A 151 4.12 -23.71 8.46
N SER A 152 4.43 -22.94 7.42
CA SER A 152 5.82 -22.65 7.02
C SER A 152 6.39 -21.39 7.62
N PHE A 153 5.55 -20.38 7.91
CA PHE A 153 5.99 -19.06 8.29
C PHE A 153 5.51 -18.66 9.69
N ASP A 154 6.39 -18.01 10.43
CA ASP A 154 6.08 -17.40 11.73
C ASP A 154 5.37 -16.06 11.54
N ILE A 155 5.79 -15.29 10.52
CA ILE A 155 5.18 -14.00 10.18
C ILE A 155 4.97 -13.92 8.66
N VAL A 156 3.77 -13.46 8.27
CA VAL A 156 3.45 -13.10 6.89
C VAL A 156 3.20 -11.60 6.84
N PHE A 157 4.03 -10.86 6.10
CA PHE A 157 3.85 -9.43 5.85
C PHE A 157 3.10 -9.20 4.55
N VAL A 158 2.14 -8.27 4.57
CA VAL A 158 1.42 -7.75 3.42
C VAL A 158 1.38 -6.23 3.56
N ILE A 159 2.41 -5.56 3.01
CA ILE A 159 2.63 -4.13 3.22
C ILE A 159 2.28 -3.39 1.94
N LEU A 160 1.22 -2.57 1.99
CA LEU A 160 0.70 -1.75 0.88
C LEU A 160 0.50 -2.56 -0.42
N ALA A 161 -0.04 -3.77 -0.29
CA ALA A 161 -0.16 -4.70 -1.40
C ALA A 161 -1.56 -5.30 -1.57
N ALA A 162 -2.24 -5.70 -0.49
CA ALA A 162 -3.49 -6.46 -0.59
C ALA A 162 -4.67 -5.62 -1.12
N HIS A 163 -4.60 -4.30 -1.09
CA HIS A 163 -5.61 -3.44 -1.71
C HIS A 163 -5.66 -3.56 -3.25
N GLU A 164 -4.64 -4.12 -3.88
CA GLU A 164 -4.64 -4.42 -5.31
C GLU A 164 -5.61 -5.55 -5.67
N ILE A 165 -5.96 -6.43 -4.72
CA ILE A 165 -6.99 -7.45 -4.91
C ILE A 165 -8.36 -6.81 -4.71
N ARG A 166 -8.97 -6.36 -5.80
CA ARG A 166 -10.24 -5.60 -5.79
C ARG A 166 -11.47 -6.45 -5.53
N ASN A 167 -11.46 -7.68 -5.99
CA ASN A 167 -12.56 -8.62 -5.78
C ASN A 167 -12.55 -9.13 -4.33
N ASP A 168 -13.70 -9.05 -3.65
CA ASP A 168 -13.84 -9.43 -2.24
C ASP A 168 -13.62 -10.93 -2.01
N ASP A 169 -14.11 -11.79 -2.92
CA ASP A 169 -13.95 -13.23 -2.82
C ASP A 169 -12.51 -13.65 -3.06
N GLU A 170 -11.85 -13.09 -4.07
CA GLU A 170 -10.43 -13.30 -4.34
C GLU A 170 -9.57 -12.85 -3.16
N ARG A 171 -9.85 -11.69 -2.58
CA ARG A 171 -9.13 -11.19 -1.41
C ARG A 171 -9.34 -12.09 -0.18
N THR A 172 -10.55 -12.62 -0.01
CA THR A 172 -10.84 -13.60 1.05
C THR A 172 -10.04 -14.90 0.82
N LEU A 173 -9.99 -15.40 -0.41
CA LEU A 173 -9.17 -16.58 -0.75
C LEU A 173 -7.68 -16.32 -0.52
N PHE A 174 -7.18 -15.14 -0.90
CA PHE A 174 -5.80 -14.74 -0.63
C PHE A 174 -5.45 -14.82 0.86
N PHE A 175 -6.29 -14.27 1.73
CA PHE A 175 -6.05 -14.32 3.17
C PHE A 175 -6.23 -15.73 3.76
N LYS A 176 -7.12 -16.58 3.20
CA LYS A 176 -7.18 -18.00 3.55
C LYS A 176 -5.89 -18.74 3.21
N GLU A 177 -5.30 -18.48 2.04
CA GLU A 177 -4.02 -19.05 1.63
C GLU A 177 -2.86 -18.51 2.49
N ALA A 178 -2.85 -17.21 2.80
CA ALA A 178 -1.87 -16.63 3.73
C ALA A 178 -1.97 -17.26 5.13
N THR A 179 -3.21 -17.54 5.59
CA THR A 179 -3.46 -18.27 6.84
C THR A 179 -2.96 -19.71 6.78
N ARG A 180 -3.16 -20.40 5.66
CA ARG A 180 -2.73 -21.80 5.48
C ARG A 180 -1.21 -21.97 5.56
N ILE A 181 -0.44 -21.03 5.01
CA ILE A 181 1.03 -21.08 5.08
C ILE A 181 1.59 -20.56 6.40
N LEU A 182 0.76 -19.91 7.23
CA LEU A 182 1.12 -19.41 8.54
C LEU A 182 1.14 -20.54 9.56
N LYS A 183 2.14 -20.58 10.43
CA LYS A 183 2.18 -21.50 11.59
C LYS A 183 1.04 -21.19 12.56
N SER A 184 0.65 -22.17 13.36
CA SER A 184 -0.45 -22.02 14.32
C SER A 184 -0.31 -20.79 15.23
N ASN A 185 0.88 -20.51 15.74
CA ASN A 185 1.18 -19.34 16.59
C ASN A 185 1.67 -18.13 15.81
N GLY A 186 1.62 -18.17 14.47
CA GLY A 186 2.11 -17.12 13.61
C GLY A 186 1.19 -15.91 13.54
N GLN A 187 1.67 -14.86 12.88
CA GLN A 187 0.94 -13.61 12.70
C GLN A 187 0.95 -13.15 11.24
N ILE A 188 -0.16 -12.59 10.78
CA ILE A 188 -0.19 -11.83 9.53
C ILE A 188 -0.20 -10.35 9.87
N ILE A 189 0.72 -9.60 9.31
CA ILE A 189 0.84 -8.15 9.51
C ILE A 189 0.46 -7.46 8.21
N VAL A 190 -0.69 -6.77 8.23
CA VAL A 190 -1.24 -6.03 7.09
C VAL A 190 -1.07 -4.55 7.35
N VAL A 191 -0.42 -3.84 6.41
CA VAL A 191 -0.20 -2.39 6.48
C VAL A 191 -0.89 -1.74 5.29
N GLU A 192 -1.85 -0.85 5.55
CA GLU A 192 -2.67 -0.28 4.48
C GLU A 192 -3.11 1.16 4.75
N HIS A 193 -3.32 1.91 3.67
CA HIS A 193 -4.17 3.09 3.70
C HIS A 193 -5.63 2.66 3.83
N LEU A 194 -6.40 3.40 4.62
CA LEU A 194 -7.84 3.17 4.71
C LEU A 194 -8.62 4.25 3.97
N ARG A 195 -9.77 3.89 3.45
CA ARG A 195 -10.76 4.87 2.97
C ARG A 195 -11.42 5.51 4.19
N ASP A 196 -10.72 6.50 4.77
CA ASP A 196 -11.14 7.27 5.93
C ASP A 196 -10.99 8.79 5.67
N PHE A 197 -11.45 9.61 6.62
CA PHE A 197 -11.43 11.07 6.46
C PHE A 197 -10.02 11.63 6.29
N ALA A 198 -9.01 11.10 7.02
CA ALA A 198 -7.63 11.58 6.92
C ALA A 198 -7.09 11.36 5.50
N ASN A 199 -7.28 10.16 4.96
CA ASN A 199 -6.86 9.83 3.60
C ASN A 199 -7.69 10.58 2.53
N PHE A 200 -8.98 10.88 2.80
CA PHE A 200 -9.76 11.74 1.91
C PHE A 200 -9.19 13.16 1.85
N ALA A 201 -8.89 13.76 2.98
CA ALA A 201 -8.30 15.10 3.04
C ALA A 201 -6.95 15.18 2.33
N ALA A 202 -6.15 14.08 2.38
CA ALA A 202 -4.84 14.00 1.73
C ALA A 202 -4.92 13.73 0.22
N TYR A 203 -5.69 12.71 -0.18
CA TYR A 203 -5.64 12.13 -1.52
C TYR A 203 -6.90 12.41 -2.36
N ASN A 204 -7.93 13.04 -1.78
CA ASN A 204 -9.18 13.43 -2.45
C ASN A 204 -9.81 12.24 -3.21
N ILE A 205 -9.98 12.36 -4.54
CA ILE A 205 -10.53 11.27 -5.37
C ILE A 205 -9.66 10.01 -5.37
N GLY A 206 -8.36 10.13 -5.08
CA GLY A 206 -7.45 8.98 -4.93
C GLY A 206 -7.85 8.04 -3.78
N ILE A 207 -8.68 8.50 -2.84
CA ILE A 207 -9.20 7.65 -1.74
C ILE A 207 -9.96 6.42 -2.25
N PHE A 208 -10.55 6.48 -3.45
CA PHE A 208 -11.27 5.33 -4.02
C PHE A 208 -10.34 4.16 -4.38
N HIS A 209 -9.04 4.41 -4.41
CA HIS A 209 -8.03 3.35 -4.49
C HIS A 209 -7.94 2.54 -3.19
N PHE A 210 -8.28 3.11 -2.05
CA PHE A 210 -8.19 2.46 -0.75
C PHE A 210 -9.50 1.73 -0.38
N LEU A 211 -9.37 0.66 0.40
CA LEU A 211 -10.50 -0.07 0.96
C LEU A 211 -10.93 0.51 2.31
N SER A 212 -12.23 0.42 2.61
CA SER A 212 -12.74 0.87 3.89
C SER A 212 -12.31 -0.05 5.03
N LYS A 213 -12.29 0.46 6.26
CA LYS A 213 -12.05 -0.37 7.45
C LYS A 213 -13.05 -1.52 7.54
N SER A 214 -14.32 -1.28 7.24
CA SER A 214 -15.36 -2.33 7.26
C SER A 214 -15.10 -3.42 6.23
N THR A 215 -14.60 -3.08 5.05
CA THR A 215 -14.20 -4.05 4.02
C THR A 215 -13.07 -4.95 4.54
N TRP A 216 -12.04 -4.38 5.16
CA TRP A 216 -10.95 -5.14 5.76
C TRP A 216 -11.42 -6.07 6.87
N LEU A 217 -12.26 -5.57 7.80
CA LEU A 217 -12.82 -6.38 8.89
C LEU A 217 -13.58 -7.59 8.35
N LYS A 218 -14.46 -7.39 7.37
CA LYS A 218 -15.21 -8.45 6.70
C LYS A 218 -14.27 -9.48 6.04
N THR A 219 -13.23 -8.99 5.34
CA THR A 219 -12.24 -9.88 4.69
C THR A 219 -11.53 -10.76 5.72
N PHE A 220 -11.04 -10.19 6.82
CA PHE A 220 -10.33 -10.92 7.86
C PHE A 220 -11.22 -11.95 8.54
N GLU A 221 -12.44 -11.57 8.92
CA GLU A 221 -13.44 -12.48 9.51
C GLU A 221 -13.78 -13.65 8.57
N SER A 222 -14.05 -13.35 7.28
CA SER A 222 -14.35 -14.37 6.25
C SER A 222 -13.15 -15.29 5.95
N SER A 223 -11.95 -14.90 6.37
CA SER A 223 -10.71 -15.68 6.22
C SER A 223 -10.30 -16.40 7.51
N ASN A 224 -11.17 -16.47 8.51
CA ASN A 224 -10.92 -17.07 9.82
C ASN A 224 -9.74 -16.42 10.58
N LEU A 225 -9.61 -15.10 10.43
CA LEU A 225 -8.59 -14.29 11.10
C LEU A 225 -9.22 -13.34 12.12
N LYS A 226 -8.61 -13.26 13.30
CA LYS A 226 -8.94 -12.26 14.32
C LYS A 226 -7.88 -11.17 14.37
N ILE A 227 -8.30 -9.93 14.59
CA ILE A 227 -7.39 -8.81 14.84
C ILE A 227 -6.97 -8.88 16.32
N ILE A 228 -5.67 -9.01 16.57
CA ILE A 228 -5.12 -8.96 17.93
C ILE A 228 -4.58 -7.57 18.26
N LYS A 229 -4.19 -6.78 17.26
CA LYS A 229 -3.74 -5.41 17.45
C LYS A 229 -4.07 -4.56 16.22
N THR A 230 -4.48 -3.33 16.46
CA THR A 230 -4.56 -2.28 15.43
C THR A 230 -3.78 -1.08 15.91
N GLN A 231 -2.89 -0.56 15.09
CA GLN A 231 -2.12 0.65 15.39
C GLN A 231 -1.99 1.53 14.15
N LYS A 232 -1.79 2.83 14.35
CA LYS A 232 -1.45 3.74 13.26
C LYS A 232 0.03 4.10 13.32
N ILE A 233 0.75 3.98 12.20
CA ILE A 233 2.12 4.49 12.07
C ILE A 233 2.07 6.00 11.85
N THR A 234 1.11 6.45 11.03
CA THR A 234 0.77 7.85 10.76
C THR A 234 -0.75 7.98 10.78
N PRO A 235 -1.33 9.20 10.76
CA PRO A 235 -2.77 9.35 10.57
C PRO A 235 -3.33 8.62 9.33
N PHE A 236 -2.47 8.36 8.35
CA PHE A 236 -2.82 7.83 7.02
C PHE A 236 -2.60 6.34 6.87
N ILE A 237 -1.74 5.72 7.70
CA ILE A 237 -1.36 4.30 7.61
C ILE A 237 -1.82 3.54 8.84
N THR A 238 -2.54 2.46 8.61
CA THR A 238 -3.03 1.53 9.64
C THR A 238 -2.34 0.18 9.50
N VAL A 239 -1.90 -0.36 10.63
CA VAL A 239 -1.36 -1.72 10.76
C VAL A 239 -2.38 -2.59 11.47
N PHE A 240 -2.70 -3.72 10.88
CA PHE A 240 -3.46 -4.80 11.50
C PHE A 240 -2.54 -5.97 11.78
N THR A 241 -2.48 -6.43 13.02
CA THR A 241 -1.84 -7.68 13.39
C THR A 241 -2.93 -8.73 13.58
N LEU A 242 -2.84 -9.82 12.83
CA LEU A 242 -3.87 -10.83 12.73
C LEU A 242 -3.34 -12.19 13.19
N GLN A 243 -4.20 -13.00 13.77
CA GLN A 243 -3.96 -14.41 14.09
C GLN A 243 -5.14 -15.28 13.66
N GLN A 244 -4.92 -16.57 13.53
CA GLN A 244 -6.00 -17.54 13.28
C GLN A 244 -7.04 -17.49 14.39
N HIS A 245 -8.31 -17.63 14.01
CA HIS A 245 -9.42 -17.75 14.97
C HIS A 245 -9.37 -19.13 15.65
N GLY A 246 -9.49 -19.17 16.97
CA GLY A 246 -9.57 -20.45 17.72
C GLY A 246 -8.26 -20.90 18.38
N ILE A 247 -7.15 -20.18 18.21
CA ILE A 247 -5.94 -20.43 18.99
C ILE A 247 -6.01 -19.56 20.25
N THR A 248 -6.42 -20.16 21.35
CA THR A 248 -6.27 -19.57 22.69
C THR A 248 -4.82 -19.78 23.11
N SER A 249 -4.11 -18.69 23.32
CA SER A 249 -2.80 -18.66 23.97
C SER A 249 -2.90 -19.08 25.42
#